data_9377192b2604b65b918e5e2835a86729
#
_entry.id   9377192b2604b65b918e5e2835a86729
#
_cell.length_a   1.000
_cell.length_b   1.000
_cell.length_c   1.000
_cell.angle_alpha   90.00
_cell.angle_beta   90.00
_cell.angle_gamma   90.00
#
_symmetry.space_group_name_H-M   'P 1'
#
loop_
_entity.id
_entity.type
_entity.pdbx_description
1 polymer ?
#
loop_
_entity_poly.entity_id
_entity_poly.type
_entity_poly.pdbx_seq_one_letter_code
_entity_poly.pdbx_strand_id
1 'polypeptide(L)'
;ATTAREWQQQQCQVITPDDARSEGLLALPQLQSVSGKKIVILRGNSGRELLSETLQQRGANVTYVECYRRHYLQTDGHRLLQEWQAAAVDSVIITSNDLFQQLLTLLPETAQSWLSGLRWFAASERIAEKIRNSGFKQITIMPGAQHEVVAAALLK
;
A
#
# COMPACT_ATOMS: atom_id res chain seq x y z
N ALA A 1 10.30 8.50 -2.93
CA ALA A 1 9.70 9.25 -2.60
C ALA A 1 9.54 9.83 -1.19
N THR A 2 8.48 9.61 -0.45
CA THR A 2 8.27 10.29 0.86
C THR A 2 9.38 10.01 1.86
N THR A 3 9.73 8.74 2.09
CA THR A 3 10.79 8.34 3.03
C THR A 3 12.13 8.97 2.70
N ALA A 4 12.51 9.02 1.41
CA ALA A 4 13.77 9.62 0.99
C ALA A 4 13.83 11.11 1.35
N ARG A 5 12.73 11.85 1.11
CA ARG A 5 12.65 13.28 1.44
C ARG A 5 12.82 13.53 2.94
N GLU A 6 12.17 12.73 3.79
CA GLU A 6 12.31 12.85 5.25
C GLU A 6 13.76 12.65 5.72
N TRP A 7 14.44 11.63 5.19
CA TRP A 7 15.86 11.38 5.51
C TRP A 7 16.80 12.47 4.97
N GLN A 8 16.52 13.03 3.79
CA GLN A 8 17.28 14.16 3.24
C GLN A 8 17.15 15.41 4.10
N GLN A 9 15.97 15.68 4.68
CA GLN A 9 15.78 16.78 5.63
C GLN A 9 16.64 16.63 6.90
N GLN A 10 16.96 15.38 7.28
CA GLN A 10 17.86 15.07 8.39
C GLN A 10 19.35 15.05 7.98
N GLN A 11 19.69 15.62 6.82
CA GLN A 11 21.06 15.67 6.27
C GLN A 11 21.69 14.30 6.01
N CYS A 12 20.88 13.25 5.89
CA CYS A 12 21.35 11.91 5.53
C CYS A 12 21.60 11.80 4.03
N GLN A 13 22.68 11.13 3.65
CA GLN A 13 22.87 10.74 2.25
C GLN A 13 21.86 9.66 1.87
N VAL A 14 21.03 9.94 0.87
CA VAL A 14 19.95 9.05 0.46
C VAL A 14 20.12 8.66 -1.00
N ILE A 15 20.04 7.36 -1.26
CA ILE A 15 20.01 6.77 -2.61
C ILE A 15 18.64 6.16 -2.81
N THR A 16 17.99 6.48 -3.92
CA THR A 16 16.69 5.94 -4.29
C THR A 16 16.78 5.21 -5.62
N PRO A 17 16.15 4.03 -5.74
CA PRO A 17 16.01 3.37 -7.04
C PRO A 17 14.91 4.04 -7.86
N ASP A 18 14.95 3.88 -9.17
CA ASP A 18 13.85 4.28 -10.07
C ASP A 18 12.59 3.44 -9.81
N ASP A 19 12.78 2.14 -9.59
CA ASP A 19 11.71 1.24 -9.13
C ASP A 19 11.73 1.15 -7.61
N ALA A 20 10.69 1.66 -6.95
CA ALA A 20 10.56 1.69 -5.48
C ALA A 20 10.29 0.32 -4.83
N ARG A 21 10.29 -0.79 -5.60
CA ARG A 21 10.12 -2.16 -5.10
C ARG A 21 11.45 -2.74 -4.62
N SER A 22 11.37 -3.92 -3.96
CA SER A 22 12.57 -4.66 -3.52
C SER A 22 13.53 -4.97 -4.66
N GLU A 23 12.99 -5.28 -5.83
CA GLU A 23 13.73 -5.57 -7.05
C GLU A 23 14.58 -4.36 -7.49
N GLY A 24 14.01 -3.18 -7.49
CA GLY A 24 14.73 -1.95 -7.82
C GLY A 24 15.81 -1.59 -6.80
N LEU A 25 15.54 -1.79 -5.50
CA LEU A 25 16.57 -1.64 -4.47
C LEU A 25 17.72 -2.63 -4.71
N LEU A 26 17.43 -3.90 -4.96
CA LEU A 26 18.43 -4.93 -5.23
C LEU A 26 19.23 -4.68 -6.52
N ALA A 27 18.73 -3.89 -7.46
CA ALA A 27 19.43 -3.49 -8.67
C ALA A 27 20.44 -2.36 -8.46
N LEU A 28 20.39 -1.64 -7.33
CA LEU A 28 21.32 -0.57 -7.02
C LEU A 28 22.78 -1.08 -6.99
N PRO A 29 23.73 -0.39 -7.63
CA PRO A 29 25.16 -0.79 -7.61
C PRO A 29 25.71 -0.98 -6.19
N GLN A 30 25.27 -0.14 -5.23
CA GLN A 30 25.72 -0.17 -3.84
C GLN A 30 25.30 -1.46 -3.10
N LEU A 31 24.28 -2.17 -3.61
CA LEU A 31 23.77 -3.41 -3.01
C LEU A 31 24.22 -4.67 -3.76
N GLN A 32 25.05 -4.55 -4.81
CA GLN A 32 25.58 -5.71 -5.54
C GLN A 32 26.70 -6.42 -4.77
N SER A 33 27.62 -5.66 -4.13
CA SER A 33 28.77 -6.17 -3.38
C SER A 33 28.65 -5.77 -1.91
N VAL A 34 27.99 -6.62 -1.11
CA VAL A 34 27.67 -6.35 0.29
C VAL A 34 28.23 -7.39 1.25
N SER A 35 29.16 -8.22 0.80
CA SER A 35 29.80 -9.25 1.66
C SER A 35 30.40 -8.63 2.91
N GLY A 36 30.08 -9.19 4.08
CA GLY A 36 30.50 -8.70 5.40
C GLY A 36 29.86 -7.37 5.84
N LYS A 37 29.04 -6.72 5.01
CA LYS A 37 28.35 -5.49 5.40
C LYS A 37 27.25 -5.77 6.40
N LYS A 38 27.08 -4.87 7.37
CA LYS A 38 25.93 -4.86 8.30
C LYS A 38 24.85 -3.96 7.71
N ILE A 39 23.68 -4.53 7.45
CA ILE A 39 22.55 -3.83 6.82
C ILE A 39 21.34 -3.90 7.74
N VAL A 40 20.74 -2.77 8.03
CA VAL A 40 19.48 -2.68 8.78
C VAL A 40 18.34 -2.39 7.81
N ILE A 41 17.29 -3.20 7.86
CA ILE A 41 16.06 -2.98 7.11
C ILE A 41 14.99 -2.51 8.08
N LEU A 42 14.56 -1.26 7.91
CA LEU A 42 13.43 -0.69 8.66
C LEU A 42 12.13 -1.08 7.96
N ARG A 43 11.24 -1.76 8.67
CA ARG A 43 9.98 -2.26 8.09
C ARG A 43 8.85 -2.31 9.12
N GLY A 44 7.65 -2.61 8.66
CA GLY A 44 6.56 -3.04 9.54
C GLY A 44 6.66 -4.54 9.86
N ASN A 45 5.72 -5.04 10.64
CA ASN A 45 5.63 -6.44 11.08
C ASN A 45 5.31 -7.46 9.97
N SER A 46 5.23 -7.04 8.73
CA SER A 46 4.94 -7.88 7.55
C SER A 46 5.60 -7.33 6.30
N GLY A 47 5.73 -8.14 5.26
CA GLY A 47 6.26 -7.76 3.97
C GLY A 47 7.05 -8.91 3.33
N ARG A 48 7.53 -8.69 2.10
CA ARG A 48 8.31 -9.69 1.34
C ARG A 48 9.70 -9.84 1.93
N GLU A 49 10.19 -11.09 2.00
CA GLU A 49 11.53 -11.41 2.49
C GLU A 49 12.61 -11.28 1.39
N LEU A 50 12.21 -11.11 0.13
CA LEU A 50 13.10 -11.08 -1.03
C LEU A 50 14.34 -10.19 -0.83
N LEU A 51 14.16 -9.00 -0.23
CA LEU A 51 15.25 -8.05 -0.04
C LEU A 51 16.31 -8.59 0.92
N SER A 52 15.89 -9.11 2.09
CA SER A 52 16.82 -9.65 3.09
C SER A 52 17.46 -10.92 2.63
N GLU A 53 16.70 -11.85 2.05
CA GLU A 53 17.22 -13.12 1.56
C GLU A 53 18.31 -12.90 0.51
N THR A 54 18.06 -12.02 -0.46
CA THR A 54 19.04 -11.72 -1.50
C THR A 54 20.28 -11.03 -0.94
N LEU A 55 20.13 -10.09 -0.01
CA LEU A 55 21.30 -9.44 0.61
C LEU A 55 22.12 -10.41 1.46
N GLN A 56 21.48 -11.34 2.17
CA GLN A 56 22.16 -12.40 2.91
C GLN A 56 22.89 -13.36 1.95
N GLN A 57 22.28 -13.76 0.84
CA GLN A 57 22.95 -14.54 -0.20
C GLN A 57 24.17 -13.83 -0.80
N ARG A 58 24.15 -12.49 -0.83
CA ARG A 58 25.31 -11.65 -1.22
C ARG A 58 26.33 -11.47 -0.10
N GLY A 59 26.15 -12.16 1.04
CA GLY A 59 27.06 -12.18 2.16
C GLY A 59 26.91 -11.05 3.18
N ALA A 60 25.81 -10.30 3.16
CA ALA A 60 25.52 -9.28 4.15
C ALA A 60 24.98 -9.87 5.46
N ASN A 61 25.27 -9.20 6.59
CA ASN A 61 24.61 -9.42 7.87
C ASN A 61 23.39 -8.50 7.94
N VAL A 62 22.19 -9.06 7.71
CA VAL A 62 20.93 -8.29 7.66
C VAL A 62 20.20 -8.37 9.00
N THR A 63 19.80 -7.22 9.53
CA THR A 63 18.97 -7.09 10.73
C THR A 63 17.69 -6.33 10.41
N TYR A 64 16.54 -6.84 10.87
CA TYR A 64 15.29 -6.11 10.81
C TYR A 64 15.06 -5.22 12.04
N VAL A 65 14.53 -4.03 11.81
CA VAL A 65 13.94 -3.19 12.85
C VAL A 65 12.49 -2.93 12.50
N GLU A 66 11.58 -3.54 13.24
CA GLU A 66 10.15 -3.31 13.10
C GLU A 66 9.78 -1.97 13.72
N CYS A 67 9.52 -0.97 12.89
CA CYS A 67 9.21 0.39 13.31
C CYS A 67 7.71 0.62 13.57
N TYR A 68 6.84 -0.25 13.02
CA TYR A 68 5.40 -0.17 13.20
C TYR A 68 4.75 -1.54 13.03
N ARG A 69 3.56 -1.68 13.60
CA ARG A 69 2.70 -2.86 13.39
C ARG A 69 1.40 -2.42 12.76
N ARG A 70 0.96 -3.17 11.75
CA ARG A 70 -0.37 -3.02 11.17
C ARG A 70 -1.32 -3.87 11.98
N HIS A 71 -2.36 -3.25 12.50
CA HIS A 71 -3.49 -3.92 13.11
C HIS A 71 -4.72 -3.58 12.29
N TYR A 72 -5.50 -4.58 11.97
CA TYR A 72 -6.81 -4.38 11.39
C TYR A 72 -7.81 -4.10 12.50
N LEU A 73 -8.60 -3.04 12.32
CA LEU A 73 -9.65 -2.72 13.27
C LEU A 73 -10.69 -3.85 13.25
N GLN A 74 -10.96 -4.41 14.42
CA GLN A 74 -12.11 -5.28 14.60
C GLN A 74 -13.31 -4.39 14.91
N THR A 75 -14.20 -4.27 13.96
CA THR A 75 -15.44 -3.51 14.10
C THR A 75 -16.59 -4.32 13.53
N ASP A 76 -17.81 -4.00 13.97
CA ASP A 76 -19.02 -4.61 13.45
C ASP A 76 -19.29 -4.11 12.02
N GLY A 77 -19.08 -4.98 11.04
CA GLY A 77 -19.27 -4.66 9.62
C GLY A 77 -20.74 -4.39 9.26
N HIS A 78 -21.71 -4.99 9.95
CA HIS A 78 -23.14 -4.70 9.74
C HIS A 78 -23.48 -3.28 10.19
N ARG A 79 -23.02 -2.90 11.37
CA ARG A 79 -23.21 -1.54 11.88
C ARG A 79 -22.54 -0.51 10.97
N LEU A 80 -21.32 -0.78 10.54
CA LEU A 80 -20.57 0.11 9.66
C LEU A 80 -21.29 0.30 8.32
N LEU A 81 -21.82 -0.77 7.73
CA LEU A 81 -22.61 -0.71 6.51
C LEU A 81 -23.86 0.18 6.68
N GLN A 82 -24.58 0.01 7.78
CA GLN A 82 -25.77 0.83 8.08
C GLN A 82 -25.42 2.31 8.22
N GLU A 83 -24.33 2.62 8.94
CA GLU A 83 -23.84 3.98 9.14
C GLU A 83 -23.46 4.63 7.78
N TRP A 84 -22.77 3.93 6.90
CA TRP A 84 -22.38 4.45 5.59
C TRP A 84 -23.55 4.62 4.63
N GLN A 85 -24.53 3.71 4.65
CA GLN A 85 -25.76 3.85 3.89
C GLN A 85 -26.60 5.03 4.38
N ALA A 86 -26.74 5.21 5.70
CA ALA A 86 -27.44 6.33 6.29
C ALA A 86 -26.75 7.69 5.98
N ALA A 87 -25.44 7.69 5.90
CA ALA A 87 -24.64 8.84 5.50
C ALA A 87 -24.63 9.08 3.97
N ALA A 88 -25.37 8.29 3.19
CA ALA A 88 -25.41 8.36 1.72
C ALA A 88 -24.01 8.32 1.07
N VAL A 89 -23.11 7.48 1.59
CA VAL A 89 -21.79 7.29 0.98
C VAL A 89 -21.97 6.74 -0.43
N ASP A 90 -21.39 7.42 -1.41
CA ASP A 90 -21.49 7.11 -2.85
C ASP A 90 -20.14 6.75 -3.49
N SER A 91 -19.05 6.91 -2.77
CA SER A 91 -17.69 6.75 -3.31
C SER A 91 -16.75 6.08 -2.33
N VAL A 92 -15.82 5.27 -2.84
CA VAL A 92 -14.78 4.60 -2.07
C VAL A 92 -13.42 4.85 -2.70
N ILE A 93 -12.44 5.25 -1.87
CA ILE A 93 -11.05 5.47 -2.28
C ILE A 93 -10.21 4.31 -1.76
N ILE A 94 -9.55 3.59 -2.66
CA ILE A 94 -8.67 2.47 -2.34
C ILE A 94 -7.22 2.81 -2.67
N THR A 95 -6.40 2.90 -1.63
CA THR A 95 -4.98 3.26 -1.75
C THR A 95 -4.03 2.05 -1.70
N SER A 96 -4.52 0.87 -1.28
CA SER A 96 -3.74 -0.37 -1.31
C SER A 96 -4.64 -1.60 -1.49
N ASN A 97 -4.07 -2.69 -2.02
CA ASN A 97 -4.77 -3.97 -2.14
C ASN A 97 -5.18 -4.54 -0.78
N ASP A 98 -4.35 -4.33 0.25
CA ASP A 98 -4.64 -4.82 1.60
C ASP A 98 -5.90 -4.16 2.16
N LEU A 99 -6.04 -2.83 1.98
CA LEU A 99 -7.25 -2.11 2.40
C LEU A 99 -8.49 -2.58 1.64
N PHE A 100 -8.36 -2.86 0.34
CA PHE A 100 -9.47 -3.40 -0.43
C PHE A 100 -9.91 -4.78 0.09
N GLN A 101 -8.98 -5.69 0.34
CA GLN A 101 -9.29 -7.00 0.91
C GLN A 101 -9.90 -6.89 2.31
N GLN A 102 -9.38 -6.00 3.14
CA GLN A 102 -9.95 -5.75 4.48
C GLN A 102 -11.37 -5.21 4.41
N LEU A 103 -11.67 -4.31 3.48
CA LEU A 103 -13.03 -3.80 3.27
C LEU A 103 -14.01 -4.95 2.94
N LEU A 104 -13.62 -5.84 2.00
CA LEU A 104 -14.46 -6.97 1.60
C LEU A 104 -14.63 -8.01 2.73
N THR A 105 -13.59 -8.22 3.56
CA THR A 105 -13.66 -9.14 4.71
C THR A 105 -14.50 -8.56 5.85
N LEU A 106 -14.45 -7.24 6.03
CA LEU A 106 -15.14 -6.55 7.12
C LEU A 106 -16.64 -6.46 6.90
N LEU A 107 -17.07 -6.18 5.68
CA LEU A 107 -18.46 -5.98 5.36
C LEU A 107 -19.18 -7.32 5.13
N PRO A 108 -20.46 -7.44 5.54
CA PRO A 108 -21.25 -8.65 5.30
C PRO A 108 -21.52 -8.85 3.79
N GLU A 109 -21.78 -10.08 3.38
CA GLU A 109 -22.10 -10.40 1.98
C GLU A 109 -23.28 -9.58 1.43
N THR A 110 -24.21 -9.19 2.28
CA THR A 110 -25.35 -8.33 1.93
C THR A 110 -24.92 -6.94 1.44
N ALA A 111 -23.68 -6.51 1.72
CA ALA A 111 -23.15 -5.25 1.24
C ALA A 111 -22.82 -5.24 -0.26
N GLN A 112 -22.73 -6.42 -0.91
CA GLN A 112 -22.27 -6.54 -2.30
C GLN A 112 -23.10 -5.70 -3.28
N SER A 113 -24.43 -5.71 -3.12
CA SER A 113 -25.33 -4.92 -3.99
C SER A 113 -25.07 -3.43 -3.84
N TRP A 114 -24.92 -2.94 -2.61
CA TRP A 114 -24.63 -1.54 -2.32
C TRP A 114 -23.24 -1.15 -2.82
N LEU A 115 -22.20 -1.95 -2.56
CA LEU A 115 -20.84 -1.73 -3.05
C LEU A 115 -20.78 -1.64 -4.58
N SER A 116 -21.63 -2.39 -5.29
CA SER A 116 -21.70 -2.38 -6.75
C SER A 116 -22.24 -1.08 -7.32
N GLY A 117 -23.00 -0.31 -6.54
CA GLY A 117 -23.52 1.00 -6.89
C GLY A 117 -22.54 2.16 -6.66
N LEU A 118 -21.46 1.92 -5.92
CA LEU A 118 -20.50 2.96 -5.56
C LEU A 118 -19.53 3.29 -6.68
N ARG A 119 -19.00 4.52 -6.65
CA ARG A 119 -17.85 4.94 -7.47
C ARG A 119 -16.57 4.54 -6.74
N TRP A 120 -15.67 3.86 -7.44
CA TRP A 120 -14.40 3.39 -6.90
C TRP A 120 -13.25 4.21 -7.43
N PHE A 121 -12.42 4.73 -6.54
CA PHE A 121 -11.21 5.47 -6.88
C PHE A 121 -9.99 4.62 -6.48
N ALA A 122 -9.24 4.14 -7.47
CA ALA A 122 -8.09 3.27 -7.28
C ALA A 122 -6.78 4.04 -7.47
N ALA A 123 -5.86 3.98 -6.50
CA ALA A 123 -4.59 4.69 -6.56
C ALA A 123 -3.55 4.08 -7.54
N SER A 124 -3.91 3.02 -8.27
CA SER A 124 -3.10 2.41 -9.33
C SER A 124 -3.92 1.43 -10.17
N GLU A 125 -3.44 1.13 -11.39
CA GLU A 125 -4.05 0.10 -12.25
C GLU A 125 -4.15 -1.26 -11.55
N ARG A 126 -3.09 -1.69 -10.85
CA ARG A 126 -3.09 -2.96 -10.10
C ARG A 126 -4.21 -3.07 -9.08
N ILE A 127 -4.58 -1.95 -8.43
CA ILE A 127 -5.71 -1.90 -7.49
C ILE A 127 -7.01 -1.96 -8.29
N ALA A 128 -7.12 -1.21 -9.38
CA ALA A 128 -8.29 -1.18 -10.23
C ALA A 128 -8.63 -2.57 -10.82
N GLU A 129 -7.61 -3.34 -11.23
CA GLU A 129 -7.79 -4.73 -11.67
C GLU A 129 -8.39 -5.62 -10.57
N LYS A 130 -7.92 -5.48 -9.32
CA LYS A 130 -8.48 -6.22 -8.19
C LYS A 130 -9.95 -5.88 -7.94
N ILE A 131 -10.29 -4.59 -8.03
CA ILE A 131 -11.67 -4.11 -7.88
C ILE A 131 -12.56 -4.66 -9.02
N ARG A 132 -12.10 -4.63 -10.28
CA ARG A 132 -12.82 -5.21 -11.44
C ARG A 132 -13.04 -6.71 -11.28
N ASN A 133 -12.02 -7.44 -10.87
CA ASN A 133 -12.09 -8.90 -10.67
C ASN A 133 -13.04 -9.29 -9.54
N SER A 134 -13.36 -8.36 -8.63
CA SER A 134 -14.39 -8.53 -7.60
C SER A 134 -15.79 -8.14 -8.06
N GLY A 135 -15.97 -7.78 -9.35
CA GLY A 135 -17.27 -7.51 -9.98
C GLY A 135 -17.72 -6.04 -9.97
N PHE A 136 -16.91 -5.12 -9.43
CA PHE A 136 -17.24 -3.69 -9.42
C PHE A 136 -16.86 -3.02 -10.74
N LYS A 137 -17.68 -2.05 -11.20
CA LYS A 137 -17.60 -1.52 -12.57
C LYS A 137 -17.22 -0.03 -12.64
N GLN A 138 -17.70 0.80 -11.71
CA GLN A 138 -17.51 2.25 -11.75
C GLN A 138 -16.15 2.63 -11.13
N ILE A 139 -15.07 2.45 -11.90
CA ILE A 139 -13.69 2.59 -11.39
C ILE A 139 -12.97 3.74 -12.08
N THR A 140 -12.48 4.68 -11.30
CA THR A 140 -11.57 5.77 -11.73
C THR A 140 -10.16 5.45 -11.22
N ILE A 141 -9.18 5.43 -12.12
CA ILE A 141 -7.78 5.21 -11.77
C ILE A 141 -7.14 6.57 -11.51
N MET A 142 -6.54 6.70 -10.32
CA MET A 142 -5.77 7.87 -9.93
C MET A 142 -4.26 7.60 -10.16
N PRO A 143 -3.47 8.63 -10.50
CA PRO A 143 -2.01 8.47 -10.68
C PRO A 143 -1.24 8.36 -9.36
N GLY A 144 -1.92 8.08 -8.25
CA GLY A 144 -1.34 7.92 -6.91
C GLY A 144 -2.34 8.16 -5.79
N ALA A 145 -1.84 8.17 -4.56
CA ALA A 145 -2.62 8.36 -3.33
C ALA A 145 -2.29 9.67 -2.59
N GLN A 146 -1.63 10.62 -3.25
CA GLN A 146 -1.31 11.92 -2.67
C GLN A 146 -2.59 12.76 -2.52
N HIS A 147 -2.64 13.63 -1.51
CA HIS A 147 -3.83 14.42 -1.18
C HIS A 147 -4.36 15.23 -2.38
N GLU A 148 -3.47 15.87 -3.13
CA GLU A 148 -3.81 16.69 -4.28
C GLU A 148 -4.41 15.85 -5.41
N VAL A 149 -3.90 14.64 -5.61
CA VAL A 149 -4.38 13.69 -6.62
C VAL A 149 -5.79 13.20 -6.27
N VAL A 150 -5.99 12.82 -5.02
CA VAL A 150 -7.31 12.36 -4.53
C VAL A 150 -8.33 13.50 -4.62
N ALA A 151 -8.00 14.69 -4.15
CA ALA A 151 -8.88 15.85 -4.21
C ALA A 151 -9.28 16.18 -5.67
N ALA A 152 -8.32 16.20 -6.60
CA ALA A 152 -8.58 16.44 -8.01
C ALA A 152 -9.44 15.35 -8.68
N ALA A 153 -9.41 14.11 -8.20
CA ALA A 153 -10.22 13.02 -8.72
C ALA A 153 -11.68 13.09 -8.24
N LEU A 154 -11.90 13.56 -7.00
CA LEU A 154 -13.25 13.68 -6.41
C LEU A 154 -14.03 14.88 -6.93
N LEU A 155 -13.36 15.91 -7.45
CA LEU A 155 -13.99 17.13 -7.98
C LEU A 155 -14.43 17.00 -9.44
N LYS A 156 -14.20 15.86 -10.08
CA LYS A 156 -14.64 15.52 -11.45
C LYS A 156 -15.88 14.66 -11.43
#